data_6e33944b8962be6c3d7deeb5fa90459a
#
_entry.id   6e33944b8962be6c3d7deeb5fa90459a
#
_cell.length_a   1.000
_cell.length_b   1.000
_cell.length_c   1.000
_cell.angle_alpha   90.00
_cell.angle_beta   90.00
_cell.angle_gamma   90.00
#
_symmetry.space_group_name_H-M   'P 1'
#
loop_
_entity.id
_entity.type
_entity.pdbx_description
1 polymer ?
#
loop_
_entity_poly.entity_id
_entity_poly.type
_entity_poly.pdbx_seq_one_letter_code
_entity_poly.pdbx_strand_id
1 'polypeptide(L)'
;MARDNRLWGAERIRGELLKLGIHVSKRIIQKYLRQVSTPRAGGQTWKTFLRTHAQQIWACDFLPITDLFFRSLFAFFIIELHSRKVIHVGVTRSPTDAWAAQQLREATPFGQGPKYLIHDRDSQFGSCFARLAATSGIKLLKTPYRTPRANAICERFLGSVRRECLDHLFILQEKQLHRVLRASIQYFNQARPHQGIRQQIPERYGKPVPLDHQRGKILALPVLGGLHHDYCRSA
;
A
#
# COMPACT_ATOMS: atom_id res chain seq x y z
N MET A 1 8.75 29.53 26.24
CA MET A 1 8.06 28.22 26.22
C MET A 1 8.19 27.44 24.90
N ALA A 2 7.68 27.96 23.75
CA ALA A 2 7.76 27.21 22.49
C ALA A 2 9.17 27.12 21.92
N ARG A 3 10.00 28.14 22.07
CA ARG A 3 11.42 28.14 21.63
C ARG A 3 12.27 27.20 22.45
N ASP A 4 12.00 27.13 23.75
CA ASP A 4 12.78 26.33 24.71
C ASP A 4 12.33 24.87 24.71
N ASN A 5 11.09 24.62 24.30
CA ASN A 5 10.45 23.31 24.31
C ASN A 5 9.89 22.96 22.91
N ARG A 6 10.75 22.69 21.96
CA ARG A 6 10.41 22.47 20.55
C ARG A 6 9.45 21.30 20.28
N LEU A 7 9.32 20.38 21.21
CA LEU A 7 8.44 19.22 21.09
C LEU A 7 7.03 19.46 21.67
N TRP A 8 6.78 20.62 22.31
CA TRP A 8 5.49 20.89 22.91
C TRP A 8 4.45 21.31 21.87
N GLY A 9 3.34 20.61 21.86
CA GLY A 9 2.17 20.98 21.07
C GLY A 9 1.32 22.06 21.75
N ALA A 10 0.36 22.61 21.01
CA ALA A 10 -0.48 23.71 21.48
C ALA A 10 -1.25 23.39 22.76
N GLU A 11 -1.71 22.14 22.96
CA GLU A 11 -2.43 21.74 24.17
C GLU A 11 -1.53 21.72 25.40
N ARG A 12 -0.31 21.26 25.27
CA ARG A 12 0.64 21.26 26.38
C ARG A 12 1.02 22.68 26.79
N ILE A 13 1.30 23.56 25.83
CA ILE A 13 1.57 24.98 26.09
C ILE A 13 0.37 25.64 26.76
N ARG A 14 -0.85 25.32 26.32
CA ARG A 14 -2.09 25.82 26.96
C ARG A 14 -2.19 25.36 28.40
N GLY A 15 -1.88 24.11 28.69
CA GLY A 15 -1.88 23.60 30.07
C GLY A 15 -0.88 24.34 30.98
N GLU A 16 0.32 24.61 30.47
CA GLU A 16 1.32 25.38 31.24
C GLU A 16 0.93 26.85 31.44
N LEU A 17 0.29 27.46 30.43
CA LEU A 17 -0.26 28.82 30.58
C LEU A 17 -1.39 28.88 31.62
N LEU A 18 -2.27 27.87 31.65
CA LEU A 18 -3.34 27.76 32.65
C LEU A 18 -2.81 27.66 34.08
N LYS A 19 -1.69 26.93 34.30
CA LYS A 19 -1.02 26.89 35.62
C LYS A 19 -0.54 28.28 36.06
N LEU A 20 -0.23 29.15 35.12
CA LEU A 20 0.20 30.53 35.37
C LEU A 20 -0.97 31.50 35.41
N GLY A 21 -2.22 31.02 35.42
CA GLY A 21 -3.41 31.84 35.41
C GLY A 21 -3.73 32.51 34.07
N ILE A 22 -3.04 32.13 33.01
CA ILE A 22 -3.20 32.74 31.68
C ILE A 22 -4.15 31.92 30.84
N HIS A 23 -5.34 32.45 30.55
CA HIS A 23 -6.39 31.80 29.75
C HIS A 23 -6.29 32.20 28.29
N VAL A 24 -5.78 31.29 27.45
CA VAL A 24 -5.63 31.53 26.00
C VAL A 24 -6.25 30.38 25.22
N SER A 25 -6.93 30.69 24.11
CA SER A 25 -7.51 29.66 23.25
C SER A 25 -6.41 28.90 22.51
N LYS A 26 -6.65 27.61 22.26
CA LYS A 26 -5.77 26.75 21.45
C LYS A 26 -5.44 27.38 20.09
N ARG A 27 -6.40 28.05 19.47
CA ARG A 27 -6.26 28.69 18.15
C ARG A 27 -5.22 29.81 18.17
N ILE A 28 -5.18 30.61 19.23
CA ILE A 28 -4.20 31.67 19.42
C ILE A 28 -2.80 31.07 19.57
N ILE A 29 -2.65 30.05 20.42
CA ILE A 29 -1.37 29.35 20.60
C ILE A 29 -0.89 28.75 19.29
N GLN A 30 -1.75 28.10 18.50
CA GLN A 30 -1.40 27.56 17.20
C GLN A 30 -0.94 28.63 16.20
N LYS A 31 -1.57 29.83 16.23
CA LYS A 31 -1.13 30.97 15.39
C LYS A 31 0.29 31.37 15.70
N TYR A 32 0.62 31.54 16.98
CA TYR A 32 2.00 31.91 17.40
C TYR A 32 3.02 30.77 17.22
N LEU A 33 2.62 29.53 17.45
CA LEU A 33 3.49 28.38 17.17
C LEU A 33 3.94 28.33 15.71
N ARG A 34 3.07 28.68 14.75
CA ARG A 34 3.43 28.76 13.33
C ARG A 34 4.48 29.82 13.05
N GLN A 35 4.50 30.91 13.79
CA GLN A 35 5.50 31.99 13.65
C GLN A 35 6.84 31.63 14.28
N VAL A 36 6.83 30.83 15.35
CA VAL A 36 8.05 30.39 16.06
C VAL A 36 8.64 29.11 15.49
N SER A 37 7.83 28.31 14.79
CA SER A 37 8.32 27.12 14.10
C SER A 37 9.27 27.57 12.99
N THR A 38 10.57 27.37 13.22
CA THR A 38 11.56 27.47 12.13
C THR A 38 11.04 26.62 10.96
N PRO A 39 11.07 27.14 9.73
CA PRO A 39 10.78 26.32 8.57
C PRO A 39 11.62 25.05 8.69
N ARG A 40 10.98 23.89 8.73
CA ARG A 40 11.72 22.63 8.63
C ARG A 40 12.61 22.77 7.41
N ALA A 41 13.92 22.66 7.61
CA ALA A 41 14.88 22.73 6.52
C ALA A 41 14.30 21.99 5.33
N GLY A 42 14.26 22.67 4.16
CA GLY A 42 13.44 22.33 3.01
C GLY A 42 13.78 20.99 2.35
N GLY A 43 13.60 19.91 3.10
CA GLY A 43 13.59 18.54 2.58
C GLY A 43 12.27 18.24 1.90
N GLN A 44 12.31 17.52 0.81
CA GLN A 44 11.15 17.04 0.09
C GLN A 44 10.22 16.29 1.06
N THR A 45 8.95 16.69 1.15
CA THR A 45 7.99 15.96 1.99
C THR A 45 7.76 14.56 1.44
N TRP A 46 7.46 13.59 2.31
CA TRP A 46 7.12 12.22 1.88
C TRP A 46 6.03 12.18 0.81
N LYS A 47 4.99 13.00 0.98
CA LYS A 47 3.92 13.14 -0.02
C LYS A 47 4.43 13.63 -1.38
N THR A 48 5.30 14.63 -1.39
CA THR A 48 5.90 15.16 -2.62
C THR A 48 6.80 14.11 -3.27
N PHE A 49 7.64 13.42 -2.47
CA PHE A 49 8.50 12.34 -2.94
C PHE A 49 7.69 11.23 -3.62
N LEU A 50 6.66 10.70 -2.95
CA LEU A 50 5.80 9.66 -3.51
C LEU A 50 5.14 10.08 -4.81
N ARG A 51 4.67 11.35 -4.89
CA ARG A 51 4.03 11.85 -6.10
C ARG A 51 5.01 11.98 -7.27
N THR A 52 6.22 12.49 -7.01
CA THR A 52 7.24 12.73 -8.04
C THR A 52 7.83 11.42 -8.57
N HIS A 53 7.98 10.42 -7.71
CA HIS A 53 8.62 9.15 -8.06
C HIS A 53 7.66 7.97 -8.19
N ALA A 54 6.34 8.20 -8.24
CA ALA A 54 5.31 7.15 -8.19
C ALA A 54 5.53 6.01 -9.21
N GLN A 55 6.01 6.33 -10.41
CA GLN A 55 6.30 5.36 -11.47
C GLN A 55 7.48 4.43 -11.16
N GLN A 56 8.34 4.83 -10.25
CA GLN A 56 9.56 4.11 -9.87
C GLN A 56 9.46 3.46 -8.50
N ILE A 57 8.27 3.52 -7.87
CA ILE A 57 8.06 3.04 -6.51
C ILE A 57 7.11 1.86 -6.53
N TRP A 58 7.54 0.76 -5.93
CA TRP A 58 6.66 -0.31 -5.50
C TRP A 58 6.52 -0.30 -3.98
N ALA A 59 5.47 -0.92 -3.48
CA ALA A 59 5.27 -1.15 -2.06
C ALA A 59 4.98 -2.63 -1.82
N CYS A 60 5.45 -3.16 -0.72
CA CYS A 60 5.15 -4.53 -0.32
C CYS A 60 4.68 -4.59 1.13
N ASP A 61 3.89 -5.62 1.40
CA ASP A 61 3.35 -5.85 2.73
C ASP A 61 2.81 -7.26 2.88
N PHE A 62 2.65 -7.71 4.13
CA PHE A 62 2.06 -8.98 4.48
C PHE A 62 0.62 -8.82 4.97
N LEU A 63 -0.26 -9.71 4.52
CA LEU A 63 -1.62 -9.85 5.01
C LEU A 63 -1.71 -11.17 5.81
N PRO A 64 -1.87 -11.10 7.13
CA PRO A 64 -2.15 -12.29 7.93
C PRO A 64 -3.58 -12.77 7.69
N ILE A 65 -3.75 -14.08 7.51
CA ILE A 65 -5.01 -14.76 7.23
C ILE A 65 -5.10 -15.98 8.14
N THR A 66 -6.27 -16.26 8.67
CA THR A 66 -6.52 -17.48 9.45
C THR A 66 -7.30 -18.46 8.58
N ASP A 67 -6.86 -19.71 8.50
CA ASP A 67 -7.59 -20.77 7.80
C ASP A 67 -8.76 -21.32 8.66
N LEU A 68 -9.59 -22.17 8.06
CA LEU A 68 -10.74 -22.77 8.75
C LEU A 68 -10.34 -23.57 10.02
N PHE A 69 -9.11 -24.03 10.10
CA PHE A 69 -8.55 -24.75 11.24
C PHE A 69 -7.81 -23.86 12.23
N PHE A 70 -8.05 -22.53 12.19
CA PHE A 70 -7.41 -21.52 13.04
C PHE A 70 -5.89 -21.46 12.93
N ARG A 71 -5.31 -21.91 11.82
CA ARG A 71 -3.88 -21.85 11.57
C ARG A 71 -3.54 -20.60 10.76
N SER A 72 -2.40 -19.99 11.09
CA SER A 72 -1.93 -18.79 10.41
C SER A 72 -1.41 -19.08 9.01
N LEU A 73 -1.79 -18.24 8.07
CA LEU A 73 -1.28 -18.10 6.71
C LEU A 73 -0.90 -16.65 6.48
N PHE A 74 0.06 -16.41 5.63
CA PHE A 74 0.52 -15.08 5.27
C PHE A 74 0.52 -14.94 3.76
N ALA A 75 -0.16 -13.92 3.27
CA ALA A 75 -0.08 -13.52 1.87
C ALA A 75 0.83 -12.29 1.75
N PHE A 76 1.85 -12.39 0.95
CA PHE A 76 2.76 -11.30 0.62
C PHE A 76 2.38 -10.69 -0.71
N PHE A 77 2.32 -9.36 -0.78
CA PHE A 77 1.96 -8.64 -1.99
C PHE A 77 3.02 -7.61 -2.34
N ILE A 78 3.22 -7.41 -3.63
CA ILE A 78 3.97 -6.28 -4.19
C ILE A 78 3.06 -5.52 -5.13
N ILE A 79 2.92 -4.21 -4.93
CA ILE A 79 2.05 -3.32 -5.72
C ILE A 79 2.84 -2.14 -6.27
N GLU A 80 2.63 -1.79 -7.52
CA GLU A 80 3.15 -0.57 -8.12
C GLU A 80 2.31 0.64 -7.72
N LEU A 81 2.96 1.71 -7.25
CA LEU A 81 2.24 2.86 -6.70
C LEU A 81 1.53 3.69 -7.78
N HIS A 82 2.07 3.78 -8.97
CA HIS A 82 1.54 4.62 -10.03
C HIS A 82 0.25 4.06 -10.63
N SER A 83 0.32 2.87 -11.15
CA SER A 83 -0.80 2.19 -11.83
C SER A 83 -1.75 1.47 -10.85
N ARG A 84 -1.33 1.23 -9.61
CA ARG A 84 -2.00 0.34 -8.64
C ARG A 84 -1.97 -1.14 -9.02
N LYS A 85 -1.19 -1.49 -10.02
CA LYS A 85 -1.05 -2.88 -10.45
C LYS A 85 -0.40 -3.71 -9.35
N VAL A 86 -1.00 -4.84 -9.03
CA VAL A 86 -0.37 -5.87 -8.18
C VAL A 86 0.59 -6.66 -9.05
N ILE A 87 1.87 -6.56 -8.71
CA ILE A 87 2.97 -7.18 -9.48
C ILE A 87 3.16 -8.64 -9.08
N HIS A 88 3.04 -8.91 -7.78
CA HIS A 88 3.34 -10.24 -7.24
C HIS A 88 2.47 -10.59 -6.05
N VAL A 89 2.20 -11.89 -5.88
CA VAL A 89 1.59 -12.47 -4.68
C VAL A 89 2.25 -13.79 -4.36
N GLY A 90 2.66 -13.96 -3.13
CA GLY A 90 3.12 -15.22 -2.55
C GLY A 90 2.30 -15.59 -1.32
N VAL A 91 2.18 -16.87 -1.00
CA VAL A 91 1.50 -17.36 0.20
C VAL A 91 2.43 -18.30 0.93
N THR A 92 2.45 -18.24 2.25
CA THR A 92 3.25 -19.15 3.10
C THR A 92 2.66 -19.27 4.50
N ARG A 93 3.00 -20.35 5.18
CA ARG A 93 2.75 -20.50 6.64
C ARG A 93 3.88 -19.94 7.48
N SER A 94 5.08 -19.80 6.89
CA SER A 94 6.29 -19.38 7.60
C SER A 94 6.98 -18.24 6.86
N PRO A 95 6.57 -17.00 7.09
CA PRO A 95 7.13 -15.83 6.41
C PRO A 95 8.52 -15.51 6.99
N THR A 96 9.55 -16.08 6.40
CA THR A 96 10.94 -15.79 6.74
C THR A 96 11.53 -14.71 5.85
N ASP A 97 12.62 -14.07 6.33
CA ASP A 97 13.41 -13.11 5.55
C ASP A 97 13.89 -13.70 4.20
N ALA A 98 14.40 -14.94 4.22
CA ALA A 98 14.83 -15.62 3.02
C ALA A 98 13.67 -15.91 2.05
N TRP A 99 12.49 -16.25 2.56
CA TRP A 99 11.30 -16.45 1.76
C TRP A 99 10.84 -15.12 1.12
N ALA A 100 10.79 -14.04 1.91
CA ALA A 100 10.44 -12.71 1.40
C ALA A 100 11.43 -12.25 0.32
N ALA A 101 12.73 -12.49 0.50
CA ALA A 101 13.75 -12.24 -0.51
C ALA A 101 13.49 -13.03 -1.80
N GLN A 102 13.12 -14.31 -1.70
CA GLN A 102 12.77 -15.11 -2.88
C GLN A 102 11.54 -14.55 -3.61
N GLN A 103 10.50 -14.08 -2.88
CA GLN A 103 9.34 -13.44 -3.50
C GLN A 103 9.70 -12.16 -4.24
N LEU A 104 10.62 -11.36 -3.71
CA LEU A 104 11.11 -10.17 -4.40
C LEU A 104 11.88 -10.54 -5.67
N ARG A 105 12.70 -11.60 -5.65
CA ARG A 105 13.40 -12.10 -6.84
C ARG A 105 12.44 -12.54 -7.93
N GLU A 106 11.38 -13.25 -7.56
CA GLU A 106 10.35 -13.71 -8.50
C GLU A 106 9.55 -12.54 -9.10
N ALA A 107 9.36 -11.47 -8.33
CA ALA A 107 8.69 -10.25 -8.78
C ALA A 107 9.55 -9.38 -9.72
N THR A 108 10.89 -9.57 -9.73
CA THR A 108 11.82 -8.74 -10.47
C THR A 108 12.67 -9.56 -11.47
N PRO A 109 12.05 -10.30 -12.42
CA PRO A 109 12.78 -11.09 -13.38
C PRO A 109 13.62 -10.18 -14.29
N PHE A 110 14.82 -10.65 -14.67
CA PHE A 110 15.70 -9.95 -15.61
C PHE A 110 16.07 -8.51 -15.25
N GLY A 111 16.13 -8.17 -13.97
CA GLY A 111 16.46 -6.82 -13.50
C GLY A 111 15.36 -5.77 -13.73
N GLN A 112 14.16 -6.18 -14.12
CA GLN A 112 13.00 -5.29 -14.24
C GLN A 112 12.40 -5.04 -12.87
N GLY A 113 13.04 -4.18 -12.07
CA GLY A 113 12.60 -3.83 -10.73
C GLY A 113 12.32 -2.33 -10.58
N PRO A 114 11.70 -1.92 -9.47
CA PRO A 114 11.51 -0.53 -9.14
C PRO A 114 12.83 0.10 -8.69
N LYS A 115 12.93 1.41 -8.78
CA LYS A 115 14.04 2.13 -8.14
C LYS A 115 13.92 2.15 -6.61
N TYR A 116 12.69 2.18 -6.11
CA TYR A 116 12.37 2.25 -4.68
C TYR A 116 11.34 1.20 -4.31
N LEU A 117 11.55 0.52 -3.20
CA LEU A 117 10.58 -0.42 -2.61
C LEU A 117 10.26 0.01 -1.19
N ILE A 118 8.99 0.34 -0.95
CA ILE A 118 8.47 0.69 0.38
C ILE A 118 8.06 -0.59 1.09
N HIS A 119 8.49 -0.74 2.33
CA HIS A 119 8.06 -1.80 3.24
C HIS A 119 7.91 -1.27 4.66
N ASP A 120 7.21 -1.98 5.50
CA ASP A 120 7.11 -1.67 6.91
C ASP A 120 8.35 -2.11 7.70
N ARG A 121 8.25 -2.10 9.04
CA ARG A 121 9.36 -2.46 9.93
C ARG A 121 9.27 -3.88 10.46
N ASP A 122 8.52 -4.75 9.80
CA ASP A 122 8.40 -6.14 10.20
C ASP A 122 9.72 -6.90 10.12
N SER A 123 9.93 -7.82 11.05
CA SER A 123 11.14 -8.66 11.13
C SER A 123 11.34 -9.56 9.91
N GLN A 124 10.29 -9.78 9.13
CA GLN A 124 10.32 -10.55 7.88
C GLN A 124 11.12 -9.85 6.75
N PHE A 125 11.40 -8.55 6.90
CA PHE A 125 12.25 -7.76 6.00
C PHE A 125 13.66 -7.59 6.59
N GLY A 126 14.39 -8.68 6.71
CA GLY A 126 15.70 -8.74 7.34
C GLY A 126 16.87 -8.51 6.37
N SER A 127 18.00 -9.11 6.72
CA SER A 127 19.25 -8.91 5.98
C SER A 127 19.31 -9.58 4.61
N CYS A 128 18.64 -10.74 4.43
CA CYS A 128 18.55 -11.42 3.15
C CYS A 128 17.75 -10.60 2.14
N PHE A 129 16.59 -10.08 2.58
CA PHE A 129 15.76 -9.21 1.78
C PHE A 129 16.51 -7.92 1.38
N ALA A 130 17.17 -7.29 2.35
CA ALA A 130 17.93 -6.07 2.11
C ALA A 130 19.11 -6.28 1.14
N ARG A 131 19.84 -7.38 1.27
CA ARG A 131 20.95 -7.74 0.38
C ARG A 131 20.46 -8.00 -1.03
N LEU A 132 19.37 -8.75 -1.20
CA LEU A 132 18.79 -8.99 -2.53
C LEU A 132 18.34 -7.69 -3.17
N ALA A 133 17.62 -6.82 -2.46
CA ALA A 133 17.20 -5.53 -2.98
C ALA A 133 18.41 -4.70 -3.44
N ALA A 134 19.48 -4.63 -2.63
CA ALA A 134 20.70 -3.89 -2.96
C ALA A 134 21.40 -4.44 -4.21
N THR A 135 21.53 -5.77 -4.34
CA THR A 135 22.13 -6.40 -5.53
C THR A 135 21.30 -6.24 -6.80
N SER A 136 19.97 -6.05 -6.63
CA SER A 136 19.05 -5.74 -7.75
C SER A 136 18.93 -4.23 -8.03
N GLY A 137 19.73 -3.37 -7.38
CA GLY A 137 19.68 -1.92 -7.58
C GLY A 137 18.45 -1.24 -6.97
N ILE A 138 17.70 -1.94 -6.11
CA ILE A 138 16.47 -1.45 -5.50
C ILE A 138 16.79 -0.77 -4.17
N LYS A 139 16.41 0.48 -4.02
CA LYS A 139 16.55 1.23 -2.75
C LYS A 139 15.35 0.98 -1.85
N LEU A 140 15.59 0.31 -0.72
CA LEU A 140 14.56 0.09 0.30
C LEU A 140 14.21 1.38 1.05
N LEU A 141 12.93 1.62 1.22
CA LEU A 141 12.38 2.75 1.96
C LEU A 141 11.50 2.21 3.09
N LYS A 142 12.04 2.23 4.31
CA LYS A 142 11.25 1.88 5.50
C LYS A 142 10.22 2.96 5.80
N THR A 143 8.99 2.57 6.09
CA THR A 143 7.95 3.51 6.51
C THR A 143 8.42 4.27 7.76
N PRO A 144 8.25 5.62 7.79
CA PRO A 144 8.63 6.39 8.96
C PRO A 144 7.80 5.97 10.17
N TYR A 145 8.41 6.00 11.36
CA TYR A 145 7.73 5.66 12.60
C TYR A 145 6.49 6.54 12.82
N ARG A 146 5.36 5.94 13.15
CA ARG A 146 4.05 6.62 13.35
C ARG A 146 3.53 7.43 12.16
N THR A 147 3.87 7.03 10.95
CA THR A 147 3.35 7.67 9.73
C THR A 147 2.45 6.69 8.96
N PRO A 148 1.19 6.49 9.38
CA PRO A 148 0.29 5.47 8.81
C PRO A 148 -0.01 5.69 7.31
N ARG A 149 0.26 6.87 6.78
CA ARG A 149 0.05 7.18 5.35
C ARG A 149 1.23 6.78 4.44
N ALA A 150 2.32 6.30 5.01
CA ALA A 150 3.52 6.01 4.22
C ALA A 150 3.32 4.83 3.28
N ASN A 151 2.55 3.81 3.68
CA ASN A 151 2.19 2.64 2.88
C ASN A 151 0.68 2.55 2.57
N ALA A 152 -0.03 3.69 2.66
CA ALA A 152 -1.50 3.75 2.56
C ALA A 152 -2.08 3.12 1.29
N ILE A 153 -1.30 2.98 0.22
CA ILE A 153 -1.75 2.34 -1.02
C ILE A 153 -1.79 0.83 -0.86
N CYS A 154 -0.73 0.24 -0.33
CA CYS A 154 -0.67 -1.18 -0.04
C CYS A 154 -1.72 -1.56 1.02
N GLU A 155 -1.77 -0.84 2.14
CA GLU A 155 -2.77 -1.04 3.20
C GLU A 155 -4.21 -1.00 2.69
N ARG A 156 -4.53 -0.03 1.81
CA ARG A 156 -5.86 0.07 1.19
C ARG A 156 -6.15 -1.12 0.28
N PHE A 157 -5.17 -1.57 -0.48
CA PHE A 157 -5.29 -2.76 -1.31
C PHE A 157 -5.54 -4.00 -0.44
N LEU A 158 -4.75 -4.23 0.61
CA LEU A 158 -4.94 -5.34 1.54
C LEU A 158 -6.33 -5.32 2.17
N GLY A 159 -6.81 -4.13 2.58
CA GLY A 159 -8.17 -3.95 3.08
C GLY A 159 -9.24 -4.28 2.04
N SER A 160 -9.01 -4.00 0.75
CA SER A 160 -9.92 -4.39 -0.33
C SER A 160 -9.92 -5.90 -0.53
N VAL A 161 -8.76 -6.54 -0.60
CA VAL A 161 -8.63 -7.99 -0.72
C VAL A 161 -9.37 -8.71 0.41
N ARG A 162 -9.24 -8.21 1.64
CA ARG A 162 -9.96 -8.78 2.79
C ARG A 162 -11.47 -8.67 2.60
N ARG A 163 -11.99 -7.47 2.46
CA ARG A 163 -13.45 -7.22 2.39
C ARG A 163 -14.11 -7.74 1.13
N GLU A 164 -13.44 -7.67 -0.01
CA GLU A 164 -14.03 -8.00 -1.30
C GLU A 164 -13.80 -9.46 -1.72
N CYS A 165 -12.89 -10.18 -1.03
CA CYS A 165 -12.55 -11.56 -1.39
C CYS A 165 -12.54 -12.49 -0.16
N LEU A 166 -11.63 -12.25 0.79
CA LEU A 166 -11.34 -13.24 1.84
C LEU A 166 -12.46 -13.38 2.86
N ASP A 167 -13.19 -12.32 3.18
CA ASP A 167 -14.31 -12.35 4.13
C ASP A 167 -15.52 -13.16 3.62
N HIS A 168 -15.51 -13.54 2.33
CA HIS A 168 -16.57 -14.32 1.68
C HIS A 168 -16.19 -15.78 1.41
N LEU A 169 -15.02 -16.23 1.83
CA LEU A 169 -14.50 -17.55 1.48
C LEU A 169 -13.86 -18.24 2.68
N PHE A 170 -14.14 -19.53 2.82
CA PHE A 170 -13.41 -20.37 3.77
C PHE A 170 -12.10 -20.86 3.15
N ILE A 171 -11.00 -20.54 3.80
CA ILE A 171 -9.67 -20.98 3.38
C ILE A 171 -9.32 -22.26 4.12
N LEU A 172 -9.07 -23.34 3.39
CA LEU A 172 -8.74 -24.67 3.93
C LEU A 172 -7.22 -24.93 3.91
N GLN A 173 -6.53 -24.41 2.87
CA GLN A 173 -5.13 -24.70 2.66
C GLN A 173 -4.42 -23.61 1.83
N GLU A 174 -3.09 -23.58 1.92
CA GLU A 174 -2.23 -22.61 1.26
C GLU A 174 -2.43 -22.55 -0.27
N LYS A 175 -2.47 -23.72 -0.93
CA LYS A 175 -2.70 -23.81 -2.40
C LYS A 175 -4.04 -23.21 -2.83
N GLN A 176 -5.09 -23.40 -2.03
CA GLN A 176 -6.40 -22.79 -2.29
C GLN A 176 -6.31 -21.28 -2.15
N LEU A 177 -5.73 -20.77 -1.07
CA LEU A 177 -5.54 -19.34 -0.85
C LEU A 177 -4.78 -18.70 -2.00
N HIS A 178 -3.67 -19.29 -2.42
CA HIS A 178 -2.88 -18.79 -3.54
C HIS A 178 -3.69 -18.71 -4.85
N ARG A 179 -4.49 -19.74 -5.16
CA ARG A 179 -5.38 -19.76 -6.34
C ARG A 179 -6.45 -18.67 -6.27
N VAL A 180 -7.11 -18.52 -5.12
CA VAL A 180 -8.13 -17.48 -4.88
C VAL A 180 -7.53 -16.09 -5.04
N LEU A 181 -6.38 -15.83 -4.42
CA LEU A 181 -5.71 -14.53 -4.51
C LEU A 181 -5.25 -14.23 -5.94
N ARG A 182 -4.74 -15.21 -6.68
CA ARG A 182 -4.39 -15.01 -8.09
C ARG A 182 -5.60 -14.61 -8.94
N ALA A 183 -6.74 -15.28 -8.79
CA ALA A 183 -7.97 -14.93 -9.49
C ALA A 183 -8.47 -13.51 -9.11
N SER A 184 -8.43 -13.19 -7.81
CA SER A 184 -8.77 -11.85 -7.32
C SER A 184 -7.86 -10.76 -7.88
N ILE A 185 -6.54 -11.00 -7.91
CA ILE A 185 -5.55 -10.06 -8.47
C ILE A 185 -5.71 -9.91 -9.98
N GLN A 186 -6.00 -10.98 -10.69
CA GLN A 186 -6.29 -10.90 -12.13
C GLN A 186 -7.47 -9.98 -12.40
N TYR A 187 -8.57 -10.17 -11.69
CA TYR A 187 -9.73 -9.27 -11.76
C TYR A 187 -9.36 -7.83 -11.37
N PHE A 188 -8.65 -7.66 -10.26
CA PHE A 188 -8.19 -6.36 -9.78
C PHE A 188 -7.35 -5.62 -10.83
N ASN A 189 -6.42 -6.31 -11.49
CA ASN A 189 -5.52 -5.71 -12.46
C ASN A 189 -6.15 -5.47 -13.83
N GLN A 190 -7.04 -6.37 -14.28
CA GLN A 190 -7.49 -6.42 -15.67
C GLN A 190 -8.90 -5.89 -15.91
N ALA A 191 -9.75 -5.93 -14.88
CA ALA A 191 -11.17 -5.63 -15.03
C ALA A 191 -11.70 -4.56 -14.06
N ARG A 192 -11.16 -4.49 -12.83
CA ARG A 192 -11.71 -3.62 -11.78
C ARG A 192 -11.28 -2.17 -11.96
N PRO A 193 -12.23 -1.18 -12.07
CA PRO A 193 -11.90 0.23 -12.07
C PRO A 193 -11.45 0.71 -10.68
N HIS A 194 -10.51 1.65 -10.62
CA HIS A 194 -9.95 2.17 -9.38
C HIS A 194 -10.07 3.68 -9.25
N GLN A 195 -10.76 4.15 -8.21
CA GLN A 195 -10.93 5.56 -7.92
C GLN A 195 -9.59 6.32 -7.81
N GLY A 196 -8.57 5.70 -7.23
CA GLY A 196 -7.25 6.30 -7.03
C GLY A 196 -6.47 6.57 -8.32
N ILE A 197 -6.89 6.02 -9.46
CA ILE A 197 -6.35 6.22 -10.80
C ILE A 197 -7.46 6.67 -11.78
N ARG A 198 -8.39 7.51 -11.31
CA ARG A 198 -9.47 8.11 -12.10
C ARG A 198 -10.40 7.07 -12.77
N GLN A 199 -10.78 6.03 -12.05
CA GLN A 199 -11.61 4.92 -12.53
C GLN A 199 -10.98 4.11 -13.68
N GLN A 200 -9.69 4.24 -13.90
CA GLN A 200 -8.99 3.40 -14.86
C GLN A 200 -8.68 2.02 -14.28
N ILE A 201 -8.40 1.07 -15.16
CA ILE A 201 -7.99 -0.29 -14.84
C ILE A 201 -6.46 -0.33 -14.75
N PRO A 202 -5.84 -0.94 -13.73
CA PRO A 202 -4.39 -0.91 -13.52
C PRO A 202 -3.54 -1.30 -14.73
N GLU A 203 -3.87 -2.39 -15.42
CA GLU A 203 -3.10 -2.83 -16.61
C GLU A 203 -3.30 -1.94 -17.84
N ARG A 204 -4.38 -1.15 -17.86
CA ARG A 204 -4.69 -0.20 -18.94
C ARG A 204 -4.37 1.24 -18.55
N TYR A 205 -3.78 1.45 -17.38
CA TYR A 205 -3.49 2.79 -16.88
C TYR A 205 -2.57 3.56 -17.83
N GLY A 206 -3.01 4.76 -18.22
CA GLY A 206 -2.28 5.60 -19.18
C GLY A 206 -2.41 5.18 -20.66
N LYS A 207 -3.16 4.13 -20.96
CA LYS A 207 -3.45 3.72 -22.35
C LYS A 207 -4.78 4.31 -22.81
N PRO A 208 -4.92 4.69 -24.10
CA PRO A 208 -6.21 5.13 -24.61
C PRO A 208 -7.25 4.02 -24.51
N VAL A 209 -8.48 4.40 -24.16
CA VAL A 209 -9.61 3.45 -24.18
C VAL A 209 -9.95 3.19 -25.65
N PRO A 210 -10.00 1.92 -26.10
CA PRO A 210 -10.41 1.63 -27.46
C PRO A 210 -11.81 2.16 -27.73
N LEU A 211 -11.98 2.90 -28.82
CA LEU A 211 -13.25 3.53 -29.21
C LEU A 211 -14.35 2.53 -29.59
N ASP A 212 -13.98 1.27 -29.81
CA ASP A 212 -14.87 0.21 -30.33
C ASP A 212 -15.81 -0.41 -29.27
N HIS A 213 -15.79 0.09 -28.03
CA HIS A 213 -16.60 -0.45 -26.93
C HIS A 213 -18.03 0.11 -26.84
N GLN A 214 -18.52 0.85 -27.84
CA GLN A 214 -19.85 1.46 -27.76
C GLN A 214 -20.98 0.58 -28.31
N ARG A 215 -20.70 -0.50 -29.01
CA ARG A 215 -21.68 -1.40 -29.63
C ARG A 215 -21.64 -2.79 -28.99
N GLY A 216 -22.73 -3.54 -29.09
CA GLY A 216 -22.87 -4.90 -28.55
C GLY A 216 -23.61 -4.98 -27.21
N LYS A 217 -24.06 -6.20 -26.85
CA LYS A 217 -24.76 -6.47 -25.59
C LYS A 217 -23.77 -6.44 -24.42
N ILE A 218 -24.24 -5.96 -23.27
CA ILE A 218 -23.48 -6.04 -22.03
C ILE A 218 -23.50 -7.48 -21.53
N LEU A 219 -22.33 -8.03 -21.31
CA LEU A 219 -22.11 -9.35 -20.72
C LEU A 219 -21.55 -9.19 -19.31
N ALA A 220 -22.02 -10.01 -18.39
CA ALA A 220 -21.52 -10.10 -17.02
C ALA A 220 -20.78 -11.44 -16.88
N LEU A 221 -19.46 -11.39 -16.83
CA LEU A 221 -18.59 -12.57 -16.69
C LEU A 221 -18.32 -12.82 -15.21
N PRO A 222 -18.70 -13.98 -14.64
CA PRO A 222 -18.51 -14.25 -13.23
C PRO A 222 -17.03 -14.43 -12.88
N VAL A 223 -16.61 -13.84 -11.76
CA VAL A 223 -15.28 -13.93 -11.19
C VAL A 223 -15.40 -14.49 -9.77
N LEU A 224 -14.46 -15.35 -9.36
CA LEU A 224 -14.47 -16.01 -8.03
C LEU A 224 -15.80 -16.70 -7.71
N GLY A 225 -16.31 -17.49 -8.68
CA GLY A 225 -17.57 -18.23 -8.51
C GLY A 225 -18.82 -17.34 -8.45
N GLY A 226 -18.78 -16.12 -9.00
CA GLY A 226 -19.88 -15.18 -8.99
C GLY A 226 -19.84 -14.14 -7.86
N LEU A 227 -18.79 -14.15 -7.04
CA LEU A 227 -18.58 -13.12 -6.01
C LEU A 227 -18.44 -11.72 -6.64
N HIS A 228 -17.81 -11.64 -7.82
CA HIS A 228 -17.72 -10.44 -8.63
C HIS A 228 -18.13 -10.75 -10.08
N HIS A 229 -18.36 -9.70 -10.84
CA HIS A 229 -18.60 -9.80 -12.28
C HIS A 229 -17.75 -8.78 -13.02
N ASP A 230 -17.10 -9.23 -14.09
CA ASP A 230 -16.50 -8.35 -15.08
C ASP A 230 -17.53 -8.02 -16.16
N TYR A 231 -17.74 -6.74 -16.42
CA TYR A 231 -18.71 -6.29 -17.41
C TYR A 231 -17.99 -5.87 -18.69
N CYS A 232 -18.30 -6.56 -19.78
CA CYS A 232 -17.79 -6.23 -21.10
C CYS A 232 -18.93 -6.16 -22.12
N ARG A 233 -18.66 -5.64 -23.31
CA ARG A 233 -19.57 -5.72 -24.44
C ARG A 233 -19.21 -6.92 -25.33
N SER A 234 -20.24 -7.60 -25.85
CA SER A 234 -20.00 -8.59 -26.89
C SER A 234 -19.41 -7.92 -28.12
N ALA A 235 -18.52 -8.61 -28.81
CA ALA A 235 -18.06 -8.19 -30.11
C ALA A 235 -19.21 -8.15 -31.13
#